data_443cf2467e2f5c9b4f3d69d58135f104
#
_entry.id   443cf2467e2f5c9b4f3d69d58135f104
#
_cell.length_a   1.000
_cell.length_b   1.000
_cell.length_c   1.000
_cell.angle_alpha   90.00
_cell.angle_beta   90.00
_cell.angle_gamma   90.00
#
_symmetry.space_group_name_H-M   'P 1'
#
loop_
_entity.id
_entity.type
_entity.pdbx_description
1 polymer ?
#
loop_
_entity_poly.entity_id
_entity_poly.type
_entity_poly.pdbx_seq_one_letter_code
_entity_poly.pdbx_strand_id
1 'polypeptide(L)'
;MSVTTTNNLIIPEVVSSLIDGSLGDGVTLLPLAEQDDTLVGQPGDTLKFPVFSYIGKAAVVAENGQIIPGQLTASMKSVTVHKYAKAISISDEARLSGYGDPVGEGSRQLAHALDHAVDDDLFQCLNDVGVARKYVSGAISADTIADALTLFGEDPEGQKVFLTDAAGLAALRKDPDFVGRGDMGEELVMHGAKGEVWGCEIVITNKVRDNARTREKNYFIVKPGALRLVNKQGALVEIQREPEYMRDNIFASLHCVPYLYDESKVVAITQFTGLAVLTGDAERLGFKTVAGESGKTRVIVPESWAAPAGYRWVYALNTAAAEEGAYGTAYAGGTNHAGNDAQVAASGKTHCHLLLVDGDNTPVKTLTVAVHAGA
;
A
#
# COMPACT_ATOMS: atom_id res chain seq x y z
N MET A 1 24.84 -54.99 -9.13
CA MET A 1 24.33 -53.70 -9.63
C MET A 1 23.03 -53.47 -8.94
N SER A 2 22.96 -52.47 -8.04
CA SER A 2 21.69 -52.08 -7.45
C SER A 2 20.94 -51.22 -8.48
N VAL A 3 19.76 -51.65 -8.86
CA VAL A 3 18.89 -50.93 -9.77
C VAL A 3 18.26 -49.78 -8.98
N THR A 4 18.43 -48.55 -9.46
CA THR A 4 17.76 -47.36 -8.89
C THR A 4 16.27 -47.52 -9.11
N THR A 5 15.49 -47.61 -8.05
CA THR A 5 14.02 -47.66 -8.09
C THR A 5 13.43 -46.26 -8.06
N THR A 6 12.16 -46.12 -8.51
CA THR A 6 11.42 -44.84 -8.53
C THR A 6 11.39 -44.12 -7.19
N ASN A 7 11.56 -44.81 -6.06
CA ASN A 7 11.66 -44.19 -4.71
C ASN A 7 12.94 -43.35 -4.50
N ASN A 8 13.93 -43.46 -5.40
CA ASN A 8 15.19 -42.73 -5.32
C ASN A 8 15.25 -41.56 -6.29
N LEU A 9 14.17 -41.27 -7.01
CA LEU A 9 14.07 -40.16 -7.97
C LEU A 9 13.10 -39.10 -7.46
N ILE A 10 13.53 -37.86 -7.53
CA ILE A 10 12.64 -36.71 -7.35
C ILE A 10 11.81 -36.61 -8.63
N ILE A 11 10.50 -36.82 -8.53
CA ILE A 11 9.59 -36.78 -9.66
C ILE A 11 9.02 -35.33 -9.72
N PRO A 12 9.25 -34.59 -10.84
CA PRO A 12 8.80 -33.18 -10.96
C PRO A 12 7.30 -33.01 -10.71
N GLU A 13 6.49 -33.97 -11.13
CA GLU A 13 5.02 -33.91 -10.92
C GLU A 13 4.64 -33.99 -9.45
N VAL A 14 5.37 -34.77 -8.64
CA VAL A 14 5.14 -34.85 -7.18
C VAL A 14 5.55 -33.56 -6.49
N VAL A 15 6.68 -32.98 -6.88
CA VAL A 15 7.14 -31.69 -6.34
C VAL A 15 6.18 -30.57 -6.75
N SER A 16 5.70 -30.58 -8.00
CA SER A 16 4.67 -29.63 -8.46
C SER A 16 3.41 -29.71 -7.62
N SER A 17 2.90 -30.93 -7.38
CA SER A 17 1.69 -31.12 -6.55
C SER A 17 1.89 -30.70 -5.09
N LEU A 18 3.08 -30.86 -4.53
CA LEU A 18 3.41 -30.39 -3.18
C LEU A 18 3.45 -28.87 -3.11
N ILE A 19 4.01 -28.21 -4.12
CA ILE A 19 4.02 -26.75 -4.21
C ILE A 19 2.59 -26.23 -4.39
N ASP A 20 1.82 -26.76 -5.34
CA ASP A 20 0.43 -26.36 -5.57
C ASP A 20 -0.44 -26.57 -4.32
N GLY A 21 -0.23 -27.64 -3.57
CA GLY A 21 -0.94 -27.90 -2.31
C GLY A 21 -0.52 -27.02 -1.15
N SER A 22 0.63 -26.35 -1.22
CA SER A 22 1.14 -25.44 -0.20
C SER A 22 0.93 -23.97 -0.56
N LEU A 23 0.48 -23.68 -1.78
CA LEU A 23 0.14 -22.32 -2.21
C LEU A 23 -1.04 -21.79 -1.39
N GLY A 24 -0.93 -20.55 -0.95
CA GLY A 24 -1.96 -19.88 -0.13
C GLY A 24 -1.73 -19.94 1.38
N ASP A 25 -0.83 -20.78 1.88
CA ASP A 25 -0.52 -20.85 3.30
C ASP A 25 0.26 -19.62 3.77
N GLY A 26 -0.30 -18.91 4.76
CA GLY A 26 0.37 -17.73 5.37
C GLY A 26 0.25 -16.43 4.60
N VAL A 27 -0.57 -16.36 3.55
CA VAL A 27 -0.91 -15.12 2.83
C VAL A 27 -2.18 -14.49 3.40
N THR A 28 -2.27 -13.16 3.27
CA THR A 28 -3.38 -12.39 3.86
C THR A 28 -4.32 -11.79 2.83
N LEU A 29 -3.81 -11.39 1.66
CA LEU A 29 -4.57 -10.68 0.64
C LEU A 29 -5.03 -11.57 -0.52
N LEU A 30 -4.31 -12.64 -0.79
CA LEU A 30 -4.65 -13.56 -1.88
C LEU A 30 -6.10 -14.08 -1.80
N PRO A 31 -6.65 -14.44 -0.60
CA PRO A 31 -8.05 -14.84 -0.49
C PRO A 31 -9.07 -13.74 -0.78
N LEU A 32 -8.66 -12.46 -0.72
CA LEU A 32 -9.51 -11.30 -1.02
C LEU A 32 -9.50 -10.93 -2.51
N ALA A 33 -8.55 -11.45 -3.28
CA ALA A 33 -8.41 -11.20 -4.71
C ALA A 33 -9.24 -12.17 -5.53
N GLU A 34 -10.02 -11.65 -6.46
CA GLU A 34 -10.73 -12.47 -7.45
C GLU A 34 -9.74 -13.00 -8.49
N GLN A 35 -9.82 -14.30 -8.79
CA GLN A 35 -8.99 -14.94 -9.81
C GLN A 35 -9.53 -14.62 -11.21
N ASP A 36 -8.65 -14.21 -12.12
CA ASP A 36 -8.97 -13.92 -13.52
C ASP A 36 -8.07 -14.76 -14.43
N ASP A 37 -8.64 -15.78 -15.01
CA ASP A 37 -7.94 -16.76 -15.86
C ASP A 37 -8.05 -16.44 -17.36
N THR A 38 -8.44 -15.22 -17.73
CA THR A 38 -8.67 -14.80 -19.12
C THR A 38 -7.43 -14.99 -20.00
N LEU A 39 -6.23 -14.88 -19.45
CA LEU A 39 -4.96 -15.02 -20.17
C LEU A 39 -4.41 -16.46 -20.19
N VAL A 40 -5.05 -17.40 -19.51
CA VAL A 40 -4.60 -18.79 -19.49
C VAL A 40 -4.75 -19.40 -20.87
N GLY A 41 -3.63 -19.89 -21.44
CA GLY A 41 -3.61 -20.48 -22.78
C GLY A 41 -3.77 -19.51 -23.95
N GLN A 42 -3.88 -18.20 -23.71
CA GLN A 42 -3.97 -17.19 -24.75
C GLN A 42 -2.59 -16.60 -25.08
N PRO A 43 -2.34 -16.20 -26.34
CA PRO A 43 -1.11 -15.48 -26.70
C PRO A 43 -1.14 -14.04 -26.13
N GLY A 44 0.02 -13.49 -25.79
CA GLY A 44 0.16 -12.16 -25.21
C GLY A 44 0.33 -12.21 -23.68
N ASP A 45 0.85 -11.14 -23.11
CA ASP A 45 1.19 -10.98 -21.70
C ASP A 45 0.48 -9.79 -21.05
N THR A 46 -0.33 -9.06 -21.83
CA THR A 46 -0.96 -7.82 -21.39
C THR A 46 -2.47 -7.92 -21.52
N LEU A 47 -3.18 -7.72 -20.41
CA LEU A 47 -4.62 -7.56 -20.36
C LEU A 47 -4.97 -6.07 -20.44
N LYS A 48 -5.83 -5.69 -21.38
CA LYS A 48 -6.37 -4.34 -21.51
C LYS A 48 -7.86 -4.35 -21.25
N PHE A 49 -8.31 -3.48 -20.36
CA PHE A 49 -9.73 -3.35 -20.05
C PHE A 49 -10.16 -1.89 -20.02
N PRO A 50 -11.37 -1.58 -20.52
CA PRO A 50 -11.90 -0.22 -20.49
C PRO A 50 -12.45 0.09 -19.09
N VAL A 51 -12.11 1.26 -18.56
CA VAL A 51 -12.73 1.85 -17.37
C VAL A 51 -13.62 2.99 -17.85
N PHE A 52 -14.92 2.85 -17.67
CA PHE A 52 -15.90 3.83 -18.12
C PHE A 52 -16.09 4.93 -17.07
N SER A 53 -16.07 6.18 -17.53
CA SER A 53 -16.39 7.33 -16.68
C SER A 53 -17.90 7.48 -16.53
N TYR A 54 -18.34 7.89 -15.34
CA TYR A 54 -19.75 8.19 -15.09
C TYR A 54 -20.21 9.38 -15.95
N ILE A 55 -21.34 9.22 -16.65
CA ILE A 55 -21.89 10.24 -17.58
C ILE A 55 -22.61 11.42 -16.88
N GLY A 56 -22.75 11.37 -15.57
CA GLY A 56 -23.44 12.42 -14.78
C GLY A 56 -24.88 12.04 -14.42
N LYS A 57 -25.48 12.86 -13.57
CA LYS A 57 -26.89 12.68 -13.11
C LYS A 57 -27.87 12.99 -14.25
N ALA A 58 -29.00 12.29 -14.30
CA ALA A 58 -30.11 12.62 -15.17
C ALA A 58 -30.69 14.00 -14.78
N ALA A 59 -30.98 14.81 -15.78
CA ALA A 59 -31.65 16.09 -15.59
C ALA A 59 -33.18 15.92 -15.73
N VAL A 60 -33.94 16.72 -14.99
CA VAL A 60 -35.39 16.83 -15.18
C VAL A 60 -35.64 17.57 -16.48
N VAL A 61 -36.33 16.93 -17.42
CA VAL A 61 -36.67 17.52 -18.73
C VAL A 61 -38.16 17.88 -18.72
N ALA A 62 -38.48 19.11 -19.13
CA ALA A 62 -39.87 19.55 -19.29
C ALA A 62 -40.58 18.80 -20.44
N GLU A 63 -41.91 18.82 -20.45
CA GLU A 63 -42.70 18.25 -21.55
C GLU A 63 -42.27 18.90 -22.88
N ASN A 64 -41.97 18.05 -23.87
CA ASN A 64 -41.40 18.47 -25.17
C ASN A 64 -39.96 19.02 -25.14
N GLY A 65 -39.24 18.86 -24.02
CA GLY A 65 -37.84 19.24 -23.90
C GLY A 65 -36.88 18.29 -24.65
N GLN A 66 -35.83 18.85 -25.25
CA GLN A 66 -34.82 18.06 -25.94
C GLN A 66 -33.87 17.40 -24.92
N ILE A 67 -33.70 16.09 -25.05
CA ILE A 67 -32.69 15.33 -24.31
C ILE A 67 -31.39 15.34 -25.13
N ILE A 68 -30.33 15.95 -24.56
CA ILE A 68 -29.01 15.96 -25.19
C ILE A 68 -28.25 14.67 -24.81
N PRO A 69 -27.85 13.82 -25.78
CA PRO A 69 -27.07 12.62 -25.47
C PRO A 69 -25.73 12.99 -24.83
N GLY A 70 -25.45 12.37 -23.69
CA GLY A 70 -24.11 12.42 -23.07
C GLY A 70 -23.13 11.48 -23.79
N GLN A 71 -21.87 11.87 -23.84
CA GLN A 71 -20.82 11.02 -24.41
C GLN A 71 -20.29 10.07 -23.33
N LEU A 72 -20.34 8.77 -23.59
CA LEU A 72 -19.66 7.77 -22.76
C LEU A 72 -18.18 7.78 -23.10
N THR A 73 -17.35 8.13 -22.12
CA THR A 73 -15.88 8.11 -22.26
C THR A 73 -15.30 6.93 -21.51
N ALA A 74 -14.30 6.27 -22.08
CA ALA A 74 -13.57 5.19 -21.46
C ALA A 74 -12.07 5.46 -21.50
N SER A 75 -11.41 5.22 -20.39
CA SER A 75 -9.95 5.11 -20.32
C SER A 75 -9.54 3.65 -20.38
N MET A 76 -8.40 3.36 -21.02
CA MET A 76 -7.87 2.00 -21.08
C MET A 76 -6.83 1.83 -19.97
N LYS A 77 -7.08 0.94 -19.02
CA LYS A 77 -6.05 0.42 -18.11
C LYS A 77 -5.42 -0.81 -18.74
N SER A 78 -4.10 -0.96 -18.60
CA SER A 78 -3.36 -2.13 -19.08
C SER A 78 -2.54 -2.72 -17.95
N VAL A 79 -2.58 -4.04 -17.83
CA VAL A 79 -1.85 -4.81 -16.81
C VAL A 79 -1.03 -5.86 -17.52
N THR A 80 0.26 -5.96 -17.22
CA THR A 80 1.20 -6.88 -17.87
C THR A 80 1.65 -7.94 -16.88
N VAL A 81 1.52 -9.20 -17.25
CA VAL A 81 1.89 -10.36 -16.43
C VAL A 81 3.40 -10.38 -16.16
N HIS A 82 3.76 -10.65 -14.91
CA HIS A 82 5.14 -10.84 -14.48
C HIS A 82 5.43 -12.30 -14.17
N LYS A 83 6.70 -12.69 -14.28
CA LYS A 83 7.19 -13.99 -13.86
C LYS A 83 7.77 -13.89 -12.46
N TYR A 84 7.17 -14.58 -11.50
CA TYR A 84 7.75 -14.83 -10.18
C TYR A 84 8.52 -16.16 -10.25
N ALA A 85 9.76 -16.18 -9.82
CA ALA A 85 10.56 -17.40 -9.84
C ALA A 85 11.53 -17.45 -8.67
N LYS A 86 11.72 -18.64 -8.13
CA LYS A 86 12.68 -18.94 -7.07
C LYS A 86 13.27 -20.32 -7.32
N ALA A 87 14.51 -20.54 -6.87
CA ALA A 87 15.17 -21.83 -6.97
C ALA A 87 15.86 -22.20 -5.67
N ILE A 88 15.98 -23.50 -5.42
CA ILE A 88 16.81 -24.09 -4.38
C ILE A 88 17.76 -25.11 -4.99
N SER A 89 18.90 -25.31 -4.34
CA SER A 89 19.89 -26.33 -4.72
C SER A 89 20.10 -27.28 -3.55
N ILE A 90 19.99 -28.58 -3.79
CA ILE A 90 20.13 -29.61 -2.77
C ILE A 90 21.26 -30.56 -3.22
N SER A 91 22.32 -30.72 -2.39
CA SER A 91 23.38 -31.64 -2.67
C SER A 91 22.98 -33.07 -2.31
N ASP A 92 23.68 -34.05 -2.90
CA ASP A 92 23.45 -35.45 -2.59
C ASP A 92 23.74 -35.77 -1.13
N GLU A 93 24.76 -35.16 -0.56
CA GLU A 93 25.13 -35.32 0.84
C GLU A 93 24.01 -34.78 1.78
N ALA A 94 23.42 -33.63 1.44
CA ALA A 94 22.31 -33.06 2.21
C ALA A 94 21.08 -33.98 2.14
N ARG A 95 20.81 -34.60 1.02
CA ARG A 95 19.68 -35.53 0.84
C ARG A 95 19.91 -36.85 1.57
N LEU A 96 21.15 -37.35 1.58
CA LEU A 96 21.51 -38.65 2.20
C LEU A 96 21.71 -38.56 3.71
N SER A 97 22.24 -37.44 4.21
CA SER A 97 22.58 -37.26 5.63
C SER A 97 21.63 -36.33 6.36
N GLY A 98 20.73 -35.59 5.65
CA GLY A 98 19.78 -34.66 6.24
C GLY A 98 18.75 -35.40 7.08
N TYR A 99 18.53 -34.93 8.32
CA TYR A 99 17.44 -35.41 9.16
C TYR A 99 16.13 -34.77 8.69
N GLY A 100 15.11 -35.58 8.42
CA GLY A 100 13.83 -35.14 7.89
C GLY A 100 13.74 -35.28 6.36
N ASP A 101 12.86 -34.51 5.72
CA ASP A 101 12.69 -34.43 4.27
C ASP A 101 13.13 -33.08 3.70
N PRO A 102 14.41 -32.91 3.29
CA PRO A 102 14.91 -31.64 2.75
C PRO A 102 14.21 -31.21 1.45
N VAL A 103 13.71 -32.17 0.67
CA VAL A 103 13.04 -31.91 -0.62
C VAL A 103 11.63 -31.37 -0.36
N GLY A 104 10.87 -32.02 0.53
CA GLY A 104 9.55 -31.57 0.91
C GLY A 104 9.57 -30.20 1.58
N GLU A 105 10.51 -29.96 2.53
CA GLU A 105 10.67 -28.65 3.15
C GLU A 105 11.10 -27.58 2.13
N GLY A 106 12.02 -27.91 1.23
CA GLY A 106 12.43 -27.01 0.16
C GLY A 106 11.27 -26.64 -0.78
N SER A 107 10.43 -27.60 -1.12
CA SER A 107 9.24 -27.37 -1.95
C SER A 107 8.24 -26.45 -1.25
N ARG A 108 8.00 -26.69 0.05
CA ARG A 108 7.13 -25.83 0.87
C ARG A 108 7.66 -24.39 0.95
N GLN A 109 8.97 -24.22 1.14
CA GLN A 109 9.58 -22.88 1.17
C GLN A 109 9.54 -22.17 -0.18
N LEU A 110 9.64 -22.93 -1.31
CA LEU A 110 9.46 -22.35 -2.65
C LEU A 110 8.03 -21.85 -2.86
N ALA A 111 7.01 -22.63 -2.46
CA ALA A 111 5.62 -22.20 -2.51
C ALA A 111 5.41 -20.92 -1.71
N HIS A 112 5.81 -20.90 -0.45
CA HIS A 112 5.70 -19.69 0.39
C HIS A 112 6.43 -18.47 -0.20
N ALA A 113 7.60 -18.69 -0.84
CA ALA A 113 8.34 -17.59 -1.44
C ALA A 113 7.60 -16.97 -2.65
N LEU A 114 6.92 -17.79 -3.45
CA LEU A 114 6.09 -17.33 -4.57
C LEU A 114 4.85 -16.59 -4.07
N ASP A 115 4.13 -17.16 -3.11
CA ASP A 115 2.92 -16.57 -2.53
C ASP A 115 3.20 -15.23 -1.85
N HIS A 116 4.26 -15.17 -1.06
CA HIS A 116 4.65 -13.92 -0.42
C HIS A 116 5.00 -12.82 -1.42
N ALA A 117 5.61 -13.17 -2.56
CA ALA A 117 5.90 -12.19 -3.60
C ALA A 117 4.62 -11.65 -4.25
N VAL A 118 3.65 -12.51 -4.55
CA VAL A 118 2.34 -12.12 -5.10
C VAL A 118 1.56 -11.27 -4.08
N ASP A 119 1.57 -11.68 -2.81
CA ASP A 119 0.86 -10.97 -1.73
C ASP A 119 1.52 -9.61 -1.42
N ASP A 120 2.85 -9.46 -1.60
CA ASP A 120 3.54 -8.18 -1.51
C ASP A 120 3.09 -7.22 -2.62
N ASP A 121 2.96 -7.72 -3.85
CA ASP A 121 2.51 -6.91 -4.97
C ASP A 121 1.02 -6.57 -4.86
N LEU A 122 0.16 -7.48 -4.33
CA LEU A 122 -1.23 -7.18 -3.97
C LEU A 122 -1.31 -6.03 -2.96
N PHE A 123 -0.45 -6.05 -1.94
CA PHE A 123 -0.38 -4.96 -0.96
C PHE A 123 0.10 -3.65 -1.59
N GLN A 124 1.03 -3.71 -2.55
CA GLN A 124 1.47 -2.52 -3.29
C GLN A 124 0.33 -1.90 -4.11
N CYS A 125 -0.54 -2.72 -4.71
CA CYS A 125 -1.69 -2.23 -5.48
C CYS A 125 -2.67 -1.41 -4.62
N LEU A 126 -2.78 -1.69 -3.31
CA LEU A 126 -3.62 -0.91 -2.38
C LEU A 126 -3.10 0.53 -2.17
N ASN A 127 -1.82 0.80 -2.48
CA ASN A 127 -1.24 2.13 -2.38
C ASN A 127 -1.49 3.02 -3.61
N ASP A 128 -2.39 2.65 -4.50
CA ASP A 128 -2.72 3.43 -5.69
C ASP A 128 -3.20 4.84 -5.32
N VAL A 129 -2.95 5.79 -6.23
CA VAL A 129 -3.28 7.21 -6.06
C VAL A 129 -4.80 7.44 -6.03
N GLY A 130 -5.56 6.59 -6.73
CA GLY A 130 -7.03 6.67 -6.80
C GLY A 130 -7.74 6.26 -5.51
N VAL A 131 -7.06 5.60 -4.57
CA VAL A 131 -7.65 5.13 -3.32
C VAL A 131 -7.95 6.30 -2.37
N ALA A 132 -9.18 6.37 -1.87
CA ALA A 132 -9.58 7.36 -0.88
C ALA A 132 -8.74 7.22 0.42
N ARG A 133 -8.27 8.36 0.97
CA ARG A 133 -7.34 8.35 2.11
C ARG A 133 -7.83 9.22 3.26
N LYS A 134 -7.80 8.66 4.47
CA LYS A 134 -7.92 9.39 5.73
C LYS A 134 -6.53 9.53 6.35
N TYR A 135 -6.16 10.73 6.72
CA TYR A 135 -4.88 11.02 7.39
C TYR A 135 -5.10 11.21 8.88
N VAL A 136 -4.18 10.68 9.68
CA VAL A 136 -4.26 10.71 11.16
C VAL A 136 -2.90 10.99 11.75
N SER A 137 -2.85 11.96 12.69
CA SER A 137 -1.71 12.20 13.56
C SER A 137 -2.01 11.58 14.93
N GLY A 138 -1.36 10.49 15.28
CA GLY A 138 -1.61 9.77 16.52
C GLY A 138 -1.89 8.28 16.32
N ALA A 139 -2.29 7.59 17.38
CA ALA A 139 -2.60 6.17 17.33
C ALA A 139 -3.92 5.91 16.61
N ILE A 140 -4.02 4.74 15.95
CA ILE A 140 -5.29 4.28 15.38
C ILE A 140 -6.27 3.98 16.51
N SER A 141 -7.51 4.46 16.37
CA SER A 141 -8.63 4.27 17.28
C SER A 141 -9.87 3.77 16.55
N ALA A 142 -10.87 3.32 17.30
CA ALA A 142 -12.17 2.93 16.74
C ALA A 142 -12.84 4.07 16.00
N ASP A 143 -12.74 5.32 16.52
CA ASP A 143 -13.26 6.52 15.88
C ASP A 143 -12.58 6.82 14.55
N THR A 144 -11.25 6.60 14.46
CA THR A 144 -10.50 6.75 13.21
C THR A 144 -11.02 5.84 12.12
N ILE A 145 -11.36 4.60 12.48
CA ILE A 145 -11.91 3.62 11.54
C ILE A 145 -13.34 4.05 11.14
N ALA A 146 -14.17 4.49 12.09
CA ALA A 146 -15.51 5.02 11.80
C ALA A 146 -15.47 6.19 10.81
N ASP A 147 -14.57 7.13 11.02
CA ASP A 147 -14.34 8.25 10.11
C ASP A 147 -13.88 7.78 8.72
N ALA A 148 -12.99 6.79 8.65
CA ALA A 148 -12.53 6.26 7.37
C ALA A 148 -13.67 5.56 6.61
N LEU A 149 -14.59 4.90 7.31
CA LEU A 149 -15.75 4.26 6.69
C LEU A 149 -16.68 5.26 6.00
N THR A 150 -16.72 6.53 6.44
CA THR A 150 -17.50 7.56 5.76
C THR A 150 -17.04 7.83 4.33
N LEU A 151 -15.79 7.51 4.00
CA LEU A 151 -15.23 7.67 2.66
C LEU A 151 -15.81 6.67 1.64
N PHE A 152 -16.48 5.59 2.08
CA PHE A 152 -17.25 4.73 1.19
C PHE A 152 -18.56 5.36 0.71
N GLY A 153 -18.95 6.53 1.24
CA GLY A 153 -20.13 7.28 0.83
C GLY A 153 -21.44 6.55 1.13
N GLU A 154 -22.27 6.34 0.10
CA GLU A 154 -23.60 5.73 0.23
C GLU A 154 -23.57 4.19 0.32
N ASP A 155 -22.41 3.57 0.21
CA ASP A 155 -22.23 2.12 0.30
C ASP A 155 -21.41 1.69 1.53
N PRO A 156 -21.90 1.95 2.77
CA PRO A 156 -21.21 1.56 3.99
C PRO A 156 -21.40 0.08 4.36
N GLU A 157 -22.30 -0.63 3.68
CA GLU A 157 -22.68 -2.00 4.00
C GLU A 157 -21.77 -3.04 3.35
N GLY A 158 -21.89 -4.29 3.75
CA GLY A 158 -21.13 -5.43 3.25
C GLY A 158 -19.91 -5.77 4.09
N GLN A 159 -19.41 -6.98 3.86
CA GLN A 159 -18.21 -7.49 4.53
C GLN A 159 -17.00 -6.62 4.19
N LYS A 160 -16.20 -6.28 5.17
CA LYS A 160 -14.98 -5.48 5.04
C LYS A 160 -13.86 -6.12 5.84
N VAL A 161 -12.66 -5.97 5.34
CA VAL A 161 -11.46 -6.44 6.03
C VAL A 161 -10.58 -5.24 6.35
N PHE A 162 -10.22 -5.07 7.61
CA PHE A 162 -9.28 -4.07 8.07
C PHE A 162 -7.90 -4.69 8.23
N LEU A 163 -6.97 -4.28 7.36
CA LEU A 163 -5.58 -4.72 7.37
C LEU A 163 -4.75 -3.87 8.32
N THR A 164 -4.22 -4.49 9.37
CA THR A 164 -3.43 -3.82 10.40
C THR A 164 -2.19 -4.63 10.75
N ASP A 165 -1.26 -4.01 11.46
CA ASP A 165 -0.14 -4.69 12.09
C ASP A 165 -0.42 -4.99 13.58
N ALA A 166 0.49 -5.70 14.22
CA ALA A 166 0.37 -6.03 15.63
C ALA A 166 0.32 -4.79 16.55
N ALA A 167 1.01 -3.70 16.18
CA ALA A 167 1.00 -2.46 16.94
C ALA A 167 -0.33 -1.72 16.81
N GLY A 168 -0.93 -1.69 15.61
CA GLY A 168 -2.26 -1.14 15.37
C GLY A 168 -3.34 -1.89 16.15
N LEU A 169 -3.30 -3.23 16.13
CA LEU A 169 -4.21 -4.03 16.96
C LEU A 169 -4.02 -3.75 18.46
N ALA A 170 -2.77 -3.60 18.92
CA ALA A 170 -2.50 -3.27 20.32
C ALA A 170 -3.03 -1.87 20.71
N ALA A 171 -3.01 -0.91 19.77
CA ALA A 171 -3.60 0.41 19.97
C ALA A 171 -5.14 0.31 20.10
N LEU A 172 -5.80 -0.42 19.20
CA LEU A 172 -7.23 -0.66 19.25
C LEU A 172 -7.66 -1.36 20.57
N ARG A 173 -6.90 -2.36 21.02
CA ARG A 173 -7.18 -3.05 22.31
C ARG A 173 -7.05 -2.15 23.53
N LYS A 174 -6.36 -1.03 23.44
CA LYS A 174 -6.27 -0.02 24.49
C LYS A 174 -7.37 1.05 24.40
N ASP A 175 -8.08 1.08 23.28
CA ASP A 175 -9.15 2.05 23.05
C ASP A 175 -10.39 1.63 23.86
N PRO A 176 -10.89 2.51 24.76
CA PRO A 176 -12.07 2.21 25.57
C PRO A 176 -13.31 1.95 24.74
N ASP A 177 -13.44 2.60 23.58
CA ASP A 177 -14.60 2.43 22.69
C ASP A 177 -14.60 1.10 21.95
N PHE A 178 -13.43 0.52 21.75
CA PHE A 178 -13.29 -0.82 21.18
C PHE A 178 -13.58 -1.91 22.23
N VAL A 179 -13.08 -1.75 23.46
CA VAL A 179 -13.20 -2.74 24.55
C VAL A 179 -14.53 -2.62 25.28
N GLY A 180 -15.11 -1.41 25.36
CA GLY A 180 -16.28 -1.12 26.21
C GLY A 180 -17.65 -1.45 25.60
N ARG A 181 -17.73 -1.81 24.33
CA ARG A 181 -19.01 -2.05 23.63
C ARG A 181 -19.35 -3.54 23.54
N GLY A 182 -19.93 -4.08 24.61
CA GLY A 182 -20.66 -5.35 24.60
C GLY A 182 -19.99 -6.51 25.34
N ASP A 183 -20.68 -7.66 25.38
CA ASP A 183 -20.27 -8.93 26.02
C ASP A 183 -18.94 -9.49 25.45
N MET A 184 -18.49 -9.01 24.29
CA MET A 184 -17.23 -9.39 23.66
C MET A 184 -15.99 -8.75 24.29
N GLY A 185 -16.13 -7.68 25.07
CA GLY A 185 -14.97 -6.97 25.66
C GLY A 185 -14.12 -7.82 26.56
N GLU A 186 -14.75 -8.68 27.38
CA GLU A 186 -14.05 -9.60 28.27
C GLU A 186 -13.35 -10.73 27.49
N GLU A 187 -13.98 -11.27 26.46
CA GLU A 187 -13.42 -12.29 25.57
C GLU A 187 -12.23 -11.76 24.75
N LEU A 188 -12.33 -10.51 24.29
CA LEU A 188 -11.27 -9.82 23.54
C LEU A 188 -10.03 -9.58 24.41
N VAL A 189 -10.22 -9.18 25.65
CA VAL A 189 -9.12 -8.89 26.61
C VAL A 189 -8.53 -10.17 27.16
N MET A 190 -9.36 -11.15 27.54
CA MET A 190 -8.91 -12.36 28.23
C MET A 190 -8.41 -13.45 27.28
N HIS A 191 -9.00 -13.59 26.10
CA HIS A 191 -8.66 -14.67 25.14
C HIS A 191 -7.90 -14.19 23.91
N GLY A 192 -7.69 -12.88 23.76
CA GLY A 192 -6.87 -12.33 22.66
C GLY A 192 -7.50 -12.50 21.27
N ALA A 193 -8.82 -12.63 21.18
CA ALA A 193 -9.53 -12.67 19.90
C ALA A 193 -9.19 -11.45 19.03
N LYS A 194 -9.16 -11.61 17.72
CA LYS A 194 -8.84 -10.50 16.78
C LYS A 194 -9.93 -9.43 16.79
N GLY A 195 -11.20 -9.83 16.95
CA GLY A 195 -12.36 -8.96 17.02
C GLY A 195 -12.82 -8.42 15.67
N GLU A 196 -13.89 -7.67 15.72
CA GLU A 196 -14.47 -6.93 14.60
C GLU A 196 -14.72 -5.49 15.03
N VAL A 197 -14.41 -4.52 14.15
CA VAL A 197 -14.61 -3.09 14.43
C VAL A 197 -15.50 -2.49 13.34
N TRP A 198 -16.67 -1.98 13.75
CA TRP A 198 -17.62 -1.33 12.82
C TRP A 198 -17.94 -2.17 11.57
N GLY A 199 -18.13 -3.49 11.73
CA GLY A 199 -18.39 -4.39 10.62
C GLY A 199 -17.15 -4.71 9.75
N CYS A 200 -15.97 -4.43 10.27
CA CYS A 200 -14.70 -4.77 9.62
C CYS A 200 -13.99 -5.89 10.38
N GLU A 201 -13.75 -7.01 9.73
CA GLU A 201 -12.91 -8.09 10.25
C GLU A 201 -11.45 -7.63 10.34
N ILE A 202 -10.81 -7.81 11.49
CA ILE A 202 -9.42 -7.42 11.68
C ILE A 202 -8.49 -8.53 11.21
N VAL A 203 -7.66 -8.21 10.20
CA VAL A 203 -6.60 -9.10 9.70
C VAL A 203 -5.23 -8.49 9.97
N ILE A 204 -4.37 -9.26 10.66
CA ILE A 204 -3.02 -8.83 11.01
C ILE A 204 -2.07 -9.22 9.88
N THR A 205 -1.31 -8.25 9.38
CA THR A 205 -0.28 -8.48 8.38
C THR A 205 1.01 -7.73 8.72
N ASN A 206 2.16 -8.35 8.45
CA ASN A 206 3.47 -7.72 8.61
C ASN A 206 3.83 -6.78 7.45
N LYS A 207 2.93 -6.60 6.48
CA LYS A 207 3.14 -5.74 5.30
C LYS A 207 2.82 -4.28 5.60
N VAL A 208 1.97 -4.02 6.60
CA VAL A 208 1.74 -2.69 7.16
C VAL A 208 2.99 -2.26 7.94
N ARG A 209 3.84 -1.47 7.28
CA ARG A 209 5.13 -1.04 7.84
C ARG A 209 5.24 0.47 7.84
N ASP A 210 5.98 1.00 8.81
CA ASP A 210 6.39 2.40 8.84
C ASP A 210 7.40 2.66 7.71
N ASN A 211 7.12 3.65 6.88
CA ASN A 211 8.10 4.14 5.93
C ASN A 211 9.08 5.05 6.66
N ALA A 212 10.32 4.58 6.82
CA ALA A 212 11.36 5.30 7.56
C ALA A 212 11.64 6.73 7.04
N ARG A 213 11.35 7.00 5.75
CA ARG A 213 11.60 8.28 5.12
C ARG A 213 10.41 9.25 5.26
N THR A 214 9.20 8.77 4.96
CA THR A 214 7.99 9.61 5.00
C THR A 214 7.31 9.62 6.37
N ARG A 215 7.74 8.71 7.27
CA ARG A 215 7.11 8.50 8.58
C ARG A 215 5.61 8.28 8.47
N GLU A 216 5.21 7.59 7.42
CA GLU A 216 3.83 7.22 7.12
C GLU A 216 3.66 5.72 7.24
N LYS A 217 2.54 5.33 7.81
CA LYS A 217 2.10 3.94 7.92
C LYS A 217 0.70 3.84 7.36
N ASN A 218 0.51 2.98 6.37
CA ASN A 218 -0.76 2.82 5.68
C ASN A 218 -1.49 1.57 6.16
N TYR A 219 -2.68 1.74 6.69
CA TYR A 219 -3.66 0.71 6.97
C TYR A 219 -4.73 0.75 5.88
N PHE A 220 -5.36 -0.38 5.62
CA PHE A 220 -6.35 -0.46 4.56
C PHE A 220 -7.64 -1.12 5.03
N ILE A 221 -8.78 -0.57 4.59
CA ILE A 221 -10.08 -1.21 4.67
C ILE A 221 -10.42 -1.65 3.26
N VAL A 222 -10.58 -2.95 3.05
CA VAL A 222 -10.79 -3.55 1.74
C VAL A 222 -12.11 -4.30 1.72
N LYS A 223 -12.93 -4.05 0.70
CA LYS A 223 -14.12 -4.83 0.39
C LYS A 223 -13.79 -5.94 -0.60
N PRO A 224 -14.48 -7.09 -0.55
CA PRO A 224 -14.34 -8.14 -1.56
C PRO A 224 -14.56 -7.63 -2.98
N GLY A 225 -13.80 -8.16 -3.94
CA GLY A 225 -13.86 -7.75 -5.35
C GLY A 225 -13.16 -6.42 -5.65
N ALA A 226 -12.37 -5.87 -4.72
CA ALA A 226 -11.49 -4.72 -4.96
C ALA A 226 -10.24 -5.12 -5.75
N LEU A 227 -9.67 -6.26 -5.40
CA LEU A 227 -8.43 -6.79 -5.96
C LEU A 227 -8.71 -7.93 -6.93
N ARG A 228 -7.91 -8.03 -7.98
CA ARG A 228 -7.91 -9.15 -8.92
C ARG A 228 -6.49 -9.66 -9.17
N LEU A 229 -6.41 -10.97 -9.39
CA LEU A 229 -5.18 -11.65 -9.79
C LEU A 229 -5.38 -12.26 -11.17
N VAL A 230 -4.71 -11.71 -12.17
CA VAL A 230 -4.70 -12.28 -13.53
C VAL A 230 -3.67 -13.39 -13.58
N ASN A 231 -4.13 -14.61 -13.83
CA ASN A 231 -3.29 -15.77 -14.02
C ASN A 231 -3.01 -15.99 -15.51
N LYS A 232 -1.78 -16.34 -15.83
CA LYS A 232 -1.40 -16.81 -17.16
C LYS A 232 -0.95 -18.25 -17.13
N GLN A 233 -0.17 -18.63 -16.12
CA GLN A 233 0.30 -19.97 -15.91
C GLN A 233 0.44 -20.22 -14.41
N GLY A 234 -0.09 -21.34 -13.94
CA GLY A 234 0.09 -21.82 -12.57
C GLY A 234 1.54 -22.15 -12.25
N ALA A 235 1.78 -22.64 -11.04
CA ALA A 235 3.12 -22.98 -10.63
C ALA A 235 3.73 -24.06 -11.54
N LEU A 236 4.88 -23.76 -12.14
CA LEU A 236 5.68 -24.68 -12.93
C LEU A 236 6.95 -24.99 -12.16
N VAL A 237 7.23 -26.29 -12.02
CA VAL A 237 8.44 -26.78 -11.35
C VAL A 237 9.31 -27.51 -12.35
N GLU A 238 10.57 -27.13 -12.42
CA GLU A 238 11.59 -27.78 -13.25
C GLU A 238 12.76 -28.22 -12.37
N ILE A 239 13.26 -29.43 -12.60
CA ILE A 239 14.41 -29.98 -11.88
C ILE A 239 15.54 -30.13 -12.85
N GLN A 240 16.70 -29.56 -12.51
CA GLN A 240 17.93 -29.67 -13.26
C GLN A 240 18.99 -30.37 -12.42
N ARG A 241 19.46 -31.51 -12.89
CA ARG A 241 20.62 -32.20 -12.30
C ARG A 241 21.92 -31.59 -12.78
N GLU A 242 22.80 -31.24 -11.85
CA GLU A 242 24.17 -30.81 -12.11
C GLU A 242 25.16 -31.88 -11.63
N PRO A 243 25.56 -32.82 -12.49
CA PRO A 243 26.42 -33.97 -12.09
C PRO A 243 27.83 -33.53 -11.65
N GLU A 244 28.33 -32.42 -12.20
CA GLU A 244 29.65 -31.87 -11.85
C GLU A 244 29.75 -31.46 -10.38
N TYR A 245 28.61 -31.04 -9.81
CA TYR A 245 28.51 -30.58 -8.42
C TYR A 245 27.72 -31.51 -7.51
N MET A 246 27.31 -32.70 -8.03
CA MET A 246 26.51 -33.68 -7.30
C MET A 246 25.31 -33.07 -6.58
N ARG A 247 24.54 -32.22 -7.31
CA ARG A 247 23.37 -31.49 -6.76
C ARG A 247 22.19 -31.47 -7.73
N ASP A 248 21.00 -31.32 -7.17
CA ASP A 248 19.76 -31.08 -7.89
C ASP A 248 19.32 -29.66 -7.65
N ASN A 249 19.04 -28.90 -8.73
CA ASN A 249 18.44 -27.57 -8.66
C ASN A 249 16.94 -27.68 -8.97
N ILE A 250 16.11 -27.20 -8.07
CA ILE A 250 14.65 -27.17 -8.21
C ILE A 250 14.25 -25.73 -8.46
N PHE A 251 13.66 -25.47 -9.61
CA PHE A 251 13.16 -24.16 -10.02
C PHE A 251 11.65 -24.16 -9.94
N ALA A 252 11.06 -23.18 -9.25
CA ALA A 252 9.63 -22.95 -9.24
C ALA A 252 9.33 -21.58 -9.86
N SER A 253 8.33 -21.50 -10.73
CA SER A 253 7.91 -20.26 -11.36
C SER A 253 6.40 -20.18 -11.48
N LEU A 254 5.87 -18.96 -11.36
CA LEU A 254 4.46 -18.60 -11.46
C LEU A 254 4.33 -17.36 -12.36
N HIS A 255 3.36 -17.33 -13.28
CA HIS A 255 3.12 -16.19 -14.15
C HIS A 255 1.76 -15.60 -13.86
N CYS A 256 1.73 -14.49 -13.14
CA CYS A 256 0.51 -13.77 -12.80
C CYS A 256 0.80 -12.27 -12.63
N VAL A 257 -0.25 -11.49 -12.42
CA VAL A 257 -0.14 -10.09 -12.01
C VAL A 257 -1.35 -9.71 -11.16
N PRO A 258 -1.14 -9.21 -9.95
CA PRO A 258 -2.18 -8.60 -9.16
C PRO A 258 -2.45 -7.17 -9.65
N TYR A 259 -3.70 -6.71 -9.50
CA TYR A 259 -4.06 -5.32 -9.76
C TYR A 259 -5.29 -4.87 -8.97
N LEU A 260 -5.39 -3.56 -8.77
CA LEU A 260 -6.54 -2.93 -8.17
C LEU A 260 -7.61 -2.72 -9.26
N TYR A 261 -8.70 -3.49 -9.17
CA TYR A 261 -9.80 -3.43 -10.12
C TYR A 261 -10.74 -2.27 -9.82
N ASP A 262 -11.13 -2.11 -8.56
CA ASP A 262 -12.10 -1.10 -8.13
C ASP A 262 -11.56 -0.30 -6.93
N GLU A 263 -11.13 0.93 -7.21
CA GLU A 263 -10.57 1.85 -6.23
C GLU A 263 -11.61 2.30 -5.19
N SER A 264 -12.90 2.32 -5.55
CA SER A 264 -13.98 2.75 -4.64
C SER A 264 -14.23 1.76 -3.49
N LYS A 265 -13.77 0.52 -3.63
CA LYS A 265 -13.88 -0.55 -2.63
C LYS A 265 -12.72 -0.60 -1.64
N VAL A 266 -11.80 0.35 -1.72
CA VAL A 266 -10.64 0.44 -0.84
C VAL A 266 -10.57 1.81 -0.20
N VAL A 267 -10.32 1.84 1.10
CA VAL A 267 -10.00 3.07 1.84
C VAL A 267 -8.70 2.88 2.58
N ALA A 268 -7.79 3.82 2.43
CA ALA A 268 -6.52 3.84 3.13
C ALA A 268 -6.60 4.79 4.34
N ILE A 269 -6.04 4.36 5.48
CA ILE A 269 -5.80 5.20 6.65
C ILE A 269 -4.30 5.39 6.74
N THR A 270 -3.83 6.62 6.52
CA THR A 270 -2.42 6.96 6.60
C THR A 270 -2.13 7.61 7.95
N GLN A 271 -1.43 6.90 8.80
CA GLN A 271 -0.95 7.37 10.10
C GLN A 271 0.42 8.01 9.96
N PHE A 272 0.60 9.21 10.52
CA PHE A 272 1.92 9.79 10.70
C PHE A 272 2.53 9.27 12.01
N THR A 273 3.68 8.59 11.93
CA THR A 273 4.35 7.94 13.06
C THR A 273 5.46 8.82 13.66
N GLY A 274 5.78 9.93 13.01
CA GLY A 274 6.81 10.86 13.45
C GLY A 274 7.01 12.01 12.46
N LEU A 275 7.95 12.90 12.77
CA LEU A 275 8.32 14.01 11.89
C LEU A 275 9.16 13.50 10.71
N ALA A 276 8.65 13.66 9.49
CA ALA A 276 9.40 13.36 8.26
C ALA A 276 10.25 14.56 7.85
N VAL A 277 11.57 14.38 7.81
CA VAL A 277 12.55 15.41 7.37
C VAL A 277 12.85 15.21 5.89
N LEU A 278 12.39 16.11 5.04
CA LEU A 278 12.48 16.03 3.59
C LEU A 278 13.46 17.04 2.97
N THR A 279 14.26 17.73 3.78
CA THR A 279 15.14 18.85 3.33
C THR A 279 16.07 18.43 2.20
N GLY A 280 16.70 17.26 2.27
CA GLY A 280 17.62 16.76 1.24
C GLY A 280 16.97 16.40 -0.10
N ASP A 281 15.65 16.30 -0.15
CA ASP A 281 14.85 15.93 -1.33
C ASP A 281 13.96 17.08 -1.83
N ALA A 282 13.95 18.22 -1.14
CA ALA A 282 12.99 19.30 -1.39
C ALA A 282 12.92 19.74 -2.86
N GLU A 283 14.06 19.96 -3.49
CA GLU A 283 14.14 20.37 -4.92
C GLU A 283 13.66 19.25 -5.84
N ARG A 284 14.05 18.00 -5.58
CA ARG A 284 13.63 16.83 -6.34
C ARG A 284 12.11 16.60 -6.24
N LEU A 285 11.51 16.92 -5.10
CA LEU A 285 10.08 16.85 -4.87
C LEU A 285 9.32 18.06 -5.45
N GLY A 286 10.03 19.05 -5.98
CA GLY A 286 9.46 20.23 -6.62
C GLY A 286 9.18 21.40 -5.70
N PHE A 287 9.51 21.31 -4.40
CA PHE A 287 9.44 22.44 -3.49
C PHE A 287 10.55 23.46 -3.81
N LYS A 288 10.18 24.71 -3.97
CA LYS A 288 11.13 25.77 -4.28
C LYS A 288 10.58 27.14 -3.88
N THR A 289 11.45 28.13 -3.82
CA THR A 289 11.06 29.52 -3.83
C THR A 289 11.35 30.13 -5.20
N VAL A 290 10.54 31.07 -5.61
CA VAL A 290 10.70 31.79 -6.89
C VAL A 290 10.71 33.28 -6.61
N ALA A 291 11.66 34.01 -7.22
CA ALA A 291 11.72 35.47 -7.11
C ALA A 291 10.40 36.11 -7.46
N GLY A 292 9.93 37.00 -6.58
CA GLY A 292 8.72 37.79 -6.73
C GLY A 292 9.05 39.22 -7.18
N GLU A 293 8.25 40.17 -6.70
CA GLU A 293 8.56 41.61 -6.79
C GLU A 293 9.79 41.95 -5.96
N SER A 294 10.34 43.17 -6.12
CA SER A 294 11.54 43.59 -5.37
C SER A 294 11.41 43.33 -3.86
N GLY A 295 12.39 42.59 -3.31
CA GLY A 295 12.44 42.16 -1.90
C GLY A 295 11.41 41.10 -1.52
N LYS A 296 10.69 40.50 -2.46
CA LYS A 296 9.68 39.45 -2.22
C LYS A 296 10.03 38.14 -2.87
N THR A 297 9.46 37.05 -2.36
CA THR A 297 9.54 35.69 -2.93
C THR A 297 8.15 35.06 -2.96
N ARG A 298 8.00 34.03 -3.77
CA ARG A 298 6.84 33.12 -3.78
C ARG A 298 7.29 31.75 -3.33
N VAL A 299 6.56 31.15 -2.42
CA VAL A 299 6.81 29.79 -1.91
C VAL A 299 5.95 28.84 -2.72
N ILE A 300 6.58 27.90 -3.43
CA ILE A 300 5.90 26.95 -4.29
C ILE A 300 5.79 25.59 -3.58
N VAL A 301 4.56 25.16 -3.37
CA VAL A 301 4.20 23.81 -2.96
C VAL A 301 3.65 23.08 -4.19
N PRO A 302 4.24 21.97 -4.62
CA PRO A 302 3.76 21.22 -5.78
C PRO A 302 2.33 20.70 -5.57
N GLU A 303 1.54 20.60 -6.64
CA GLU A 303 0.17 20.05 -6.58
C GLU A 303 0.14 18.61 -6.06
N SER A 304 1.16 17.80 -6.41
CA SER A 304 1.33 16.44 -5.89
C SER A 304 1.55 16.38 -4.36
N TRP A 305 1.82 17.52 -3.73
CA TRP A 305 2.03 17.71 -2.29
C TRP A 305 0.99 18.65 -1.68
N ALA A 306 -0.19 18.77 -2.29
CA ALA A 306 -1.30 19.49 -1.69
C ALA A 306 -1.56 18.97 -0.27
N ALA A 307 -1.86 19.88 0.66
CA ALA A 307 -2.13 19.48 2.04
C ALA A 307 -3.36 18.58 2.11
N PRO A 308 -3.29 17.42 2.78
CA PRO A 308 -4.46 16.57 3.01
C PRO A 308 -5.55 17.30 3.82
N ALA A 309 -6.77 16.77 3.79
CA ALA A 309 -7.86 17.32 4.61
C ALA A 309 -7.48 17.31 6.10
N GLY A 310 -7.68 18.43 6.78
CA GLY A 310 -7.29 18.63 8.19
C GLY A 310 -5.82 19.02 8.39
N TYR A 311 -5.02 19.12 7.32
CA TYR A 311 -3.64 19.57 7.38
C TYR A 311 -3.44 20.84 6.57
N ARG A 312 -2.36 21.58 6.87
CA ARG A 312 -1.98 22.78 6.13
C ARG A 312 -0.47 22.95 6.07
N TRP A 313 0.02 23.56 4.99
CA TRP A 313 1.40 23.99 4.90
C TRP A 313 1.56 25.34 5.61
N VAL A 314 2.58 25.42 6.48
CA VAL A 314 3.06 26.68 7.05
C VAL A 314 4.51 26.89 6.63
N TYR A 315 4.93 28.15 6.50
CA TYR A 315 6.31 28.50 6.18
C TYR A 315 6.86 29.54 7.12
N ALA A 316 8.17 29.52 7.33
CA ALA A 316 8.93 30.56 8.04
C ALA A 316 10.15 30.91 7.20
N LEU A 317 10.42 32.20 7.04
CA LEU A 317 11.60 32.72 6.33
C LEU A 317 12.67 33.15 7.33
N ASN A 318 13.86 32.56 7.24
CA ASN A 318 14.96 32.76 8.18
C ASN A 318 16.26 33.15 7.46
N THR A 319 17.20 33.70 8.20
CA THR A 319 18.55 34.04 7.72
C THR A 319 19.50 32.85 7.79
N ALA A 320 19.14 31.81 8.52
CA ALA A 320 19.86 30.53 8.64
C ALA A 320 18.84 29.38 8.49
N ALA A 321 19.31 28.16 8.34
CA ALA A 321 18.46 26.98 8.39
C ALA A 321 17.68 27.00 9.72
N ALA A 322 16.35 26.95 9.63
CA ALA A 322 15.51 26.94 10.82
C ALA A 322 15.67 25.61 11.55
N GLU A 323 15.50 25.64 12.88
CA GLU A 323 15.34 24.40 13.63
C GLU A 323 14.08 23.69 13.19
N GLU A 324 14.15 22.39 13.06
CA GLU A 324 13.01 21.54 12.68
C GLU A 324 12.00 21.52 13.83
N GLY A 325 10.69 21.56 13.49
CA GLY A 325 9.65 21.33 14.49
C GLY A 325 9.78 19.94 15.12
N ALA A 326 9.30 19.75 16.34
CA ALA A 326 9.28 18.47 16.99
C ALA A 326 7.90 17.78 16.80
N TYR A 327 7.91 16.50 16.49
CA TYR A 327 6.67 15.70 16.43
C TYR A 327 5.99 15.65 17.81
N GLY A 328 4.67 15.82 17.84
CA GLY A 328 3.90 15.86 19.09
C GLY A 328 3.98 17.16 19.86
N THR A 329 4.65 18.20 19.32
CA THR A 329 4.72 19.54 19.94
C THR A 329 4.18 20.58 18.95
N ALA A 330 3.20 21.38 19.36
CA ALA A 330 2.63 22.43 18.50
C ALA A 330 3.70 23.44 18.06
N TYR A 331 3.76 23.72 16.77
CA TYR A 331 4.66 24.71 16.20
C TYR A 331 4.08 26.11 16.33
N ALA A 332 4.68 26.95 17.15
CA ALA A 332 4.20 28.29 17.43
C ALA A 332 4.59 29.34 16.36
N GLY A 333 5.49 28.99 15.44
CA GLY A 333 5.99 29.89 14.40
C GLY A 333 5.35 29.62 13.02
N GLY A 334 5.67 30.51 12.08
CA GLY A 334 5.31 30.35 10.68
C GLY A 334 3.98 31.00 10.27
N THR A 335 3.86 31.17 8.98
CA THR A 335 2.69 31.77 8.32
C THR A 335 2.02 30.70 7.45
N ASN A 336 0.70 30.66 7.43
CA ASN A 336 -0.03 29.76 6.54
C ASN A 336 0.31 30.01 5.07
N HIS A 337 0.56 28.96 4.31
CA HIS A 337 0.75 29.04 2.88
C HIS A 337 -0.58 29.36 2.21
N ALA A 338 -0.69 30.58 1.66
CA ALA A 338 -1.91 31.08 1.06
C ALA A 338 -2.07 30.76 -0.45
N GLY A 339 -1.18 29.96 -0.99
CA GLY A 339 -1.11 29.58 -2.41
C GLY A 339 0.21 29.98 -3.07
N ASN A 340 0.50 29.38 -4.22
CA ASN A 340 1.79 29.53 -4.92
C ASN A 340 2.02 30.95 -5.50
N ASP A 341 0.98 31.73 -5.66
CA ASP A 341 1.07 33.12 -6.20
C ASP A 341 1.24 34.19 -5.10
N ALA A 342 1.16 33.81 -3.83
CA ALA A 342 1.29 34.72 -2.73
C ALA A 342 2.71 35.30 -2.62
N GLN A 343 2.81 36.64 -2.64
CA GLN A 343 4.05 37.38 -2.51
C GLN A 343 4.41 37.57 -1.03
N VAL A 344 5.59 37.11 -0.65
CA VAL A 344 6.06 37.14 0.75
C VAL A 344 7.33 37.97 0.87
N ALA A 345 7.41 38.85 1.87
CA ALA A 345 8.59 39.65 2.12
C ALA A 345 9.77 38.75 2.48
N ALA A 346 10.86 38.84 1.73
CA ALA A 346 12.01 37.95 1.83
C ALA A 346 13.36 38.70 1.89
N SER A 347 13.35 40.03 2.00
CA SER A 347 14.57 40.84 2.06
C SER A 347 15.48 40.38 3.20
N GLY A 348 16.75 40.02 2.87
CA GLY A 348 17.73 39.53 3.84
C GLY A 348 17.47 38.09 4.35
N LYS A 349 16.50 37.35 3.82
CA LYS A 349 16.23 35.95 4.13
C LYS A 349 16.92 35.02 3.18
N THR A 350 17.48 33.92 3.67
CA THR A 350 18.25 32.94 2.89
C THR A 350 17.60 31.56 2.87
N HIS A 351 16.75 31.25 3.86
CA HIS A 351 16.10 29.95 3.99
C HIS A 351 14.61 30.09 4.19
N CYS A 352 13.84 29.22 3.52
CA CYS A 352 12.43 29.04 3.73
C CYS A 352 12.21 27.67 4.35
N HIS A 353 11.71 27.64 5.56
CA HIS A 353 11.36 26.43 6.29
C HIS A 353 9.88 26.15 6.11
N LEU A 354 9.54 25.00 5.55
CA LEU A 354 8.18 24.58 5.27
C LEU A 354 7.81 23.41 6.18
N LEU A 355 6.64 23.48 6.80
CA LEU A 355 6.09 22.42 7.64
C LEU A 355 4.67 22.08 7.20
N LEU A 356 4.38 20.79 7.12
CA LEU A 356 2.99 20.32 7.08
C LEU A 356 2.55 20.10 8.52
N VAL A 357 1.52 20.82 8.94
CA VAL A 357 0.97 20.75 10.31
C VAL A 357 -0.47 20.26 10.27
N ASP A 358 -0.89 19.60 11.34
CA ASP A 358 -2.29 19.18 11.57
C ASP A 358 -3.15 20.35 12.14
N GLY A 359 -4.39 20.04 12.55
CA GLY A 359 -5.31 21.00 13.15
C GLY A 359 -4.78 21.68 14.40
N ASP A 360 -3.96 20.99 15.18
CA ASP A 360 -3.36 21.44 16.44
C ASP A 360 -1.97 22.10 16.25
N ASN A 361 -1.59 22.40 15.00
CA ASN A 361 -0.27 22.89 14.61
C ASN A 361 0.90 21.92 14.89
N THR A 362 0.65 20.62 15.07
CA THR A 362 1.71 19.65 15.26
C THR A 362 2.34 19.31 13.91
N PRO A 363 3.66 19.50 13.75
CA PRO A 363 4.32 19.23 12.49
C PRO A 363 4.48 17.71 12.25
N VAL A 364 4.11 17.27 11.05
CA VAL A 364 4.24 15.87 10.59
C VAL A 364 5.28 15.73 9.48
N LYS A 365 5.53 16.81 8.73
CA LYS A 365 6.61 16.87 7.72
C LYS A 365 7.31 18.21 7.81
N THR A 366 8.61 18.22 7.57
CA THR A 366 9.43 19.41 7.53
C THR A 366 10.44 19.36 6.39
N LEU A 367 10.68 20.51 5.78
CA LEU A 367 11.70 20.68 4.76
C LEU A 367 12.19 22.13 4.71
N THR A 368 13.41 22.33 4.23
CA THR A 368 14.02 23.66 4.06
C THR A 368 14.46 23.83 2.62
N VAL A 369 14.14 24.96 2.01
CA VAL A 369 14.56 25.34 0.66
C VAL A 369 15.28 26.69 0.69
N ALA A 370 16.17 26.94 -0.29
CA ALA A 370 16.83 28.24 -0.43
C ALA A 370 15.81 29.32 -0.83
N VAL A 371 16.02 30.57 -0.37
CA VAL A 371 15.15 31.70 -0.72
C VAL A 371 15.73 32.44 -1.94
N HIS A 372 14.90 32.63 -2.95
CA HIS A 372 15.15 33.44 -4.14
C HIS A 372 14.24 34.69 -4.06
N ALA A 373 14.76 35.82 -3.60
CA ALA A 373 14.03 37.10 -3.57
C ALA A 373 14.18 37.83 -4.90
N GLY A 374 13.17 38.61 -5.29
CA GLY A 374 13.25 39.56 -6.41
C GLY A 374 14.27 40.65 -6.15
N ALA A 375 14.98 41.05 -7.17
CA ALA A 375 15.97 42.14 -7.13
C ALA A 375 15.36 43.51 -6.89
#